data_0b393f955ab79f3874b7d6fff5932eba
#
_entry.id   0b393f955ab79f3874b7d6fff5932eba
#
_cell.length_a   1.000
_cell.length_b   1.000
_cell.length_c   1.000
_cell.angle_alpha   90.00
_cell.angle_beta   90.00
_cell.angle_gamma   90.00
#
_symmetry.space_group_name_H-M   'P 1'
#
loop_
_entity.id
_entity.type
_entity.pdbx_description
1 polymer ?
#
loop_
_entity_poly.entity_id
_entity_poly.type
_entity_poly.pdbx_seq_one_letter_code
_entity_poly.pdbx_strand_id
1 'polypeptide(L)'
;MSGTGRTDRGRRLGGVLSGLAVAVGCVLFLGGFVWGALLYQPYTVPTDSMSPTVAPGDRVLAQRIDGSEVRRGDIVVFTDRVWGDAPMVKRVVGTGGDEIACCGTDGRLTVNGRAVEEPYLRGDGPASPIGFTVSVPDGKLFLLGDERRNSVDSRSHLQEAGRGTVPAGSVSARLDAVAWPPGGFLERPRSFAALPGGVSEPGPIRPFLASVLLGAVLILGGAAWGPLAGLAARRRATGRSGAAADA
;
A
#
# COMPACT_ATOMS: atom_id res chain seq x y z
N MET A 1 43.04 43.76 -16.39
CA MET A 1 43.14 42.63 -15.47
C MET A 1 41.87 42.57 -14.61
N SER A 2 40.80 41.90 -15.03
CA SER A 2 39.58 41.70 -14.20
C SER A 2 38.67 40.62 -14.79
N GLY A 3 39.08 39.36 -14.76
CA GLY A 3 38.29 38.27 -15.34
C GLY A 3 38.17 36.99 -14.48
N THR A 4 38.94 36.85 -13.42
CA THR A 4 39.08 35.60 -12.68
C THR A 4 38.10 35.43 -11.50
N GLY A 5 37.54 36.50 -10.95
CA GLY A 5 36.68 36.43 -9.77
C GLY A 5 35.25 35.89 -9.98
N ARG A 6 34.74 35.95 -11.22
CA ARG A 6 33.34 35.59 -11.53
C ARG A 6 33.16 34.08 -11.74
N THR A 7 34.17 33.42 -12.25
CA THR A 7 34.18 31.96 -12.48
C THR A 7 34.36 31.16 -11.17
N ASP A 8 35.14 31.69 -10.23
CA ASP A 8 35.41 31.02 -8.94
C ASP A 8 34.20 31.06 -8.02
N ARG A 9 33.44 32.16 -8.02
CA ARG A 9 32.21 32.32 -7.23
C ARG A 9 31.12 31.40 -7.74
N GLY A 10 30.96 31.21 -9.05
CA GLY A 10 29.99 30.27 -9.63
C GLY A 10 30.32 28.81 -9.32
N ARG A 11 31.59 28.46 -9.26
CA ARG A 11 32.05 27.12 -8.93
C ARG A 11 31.82 26.77 -7.45
N ARG A 12 32.08 27.73 -6.55
CA ARG A 12 31.80 27.57 -5.11
C ARG A 12 30.30 27.45 -4.81
N LEU A 13 29.47 28.28 -5.46
CA LEU A 13 28.00 28.21 -5.35
C LEU A 13 27.46 26.86 -5.85
N GLY A 14 27.95 26.37 -7.00
CA GLY A 14 27.56 25.06 -7.53
C GLY A 14 27.92 23.90 -6.58
N GLY A 15 29.10 23.96 -5.96
CA GLY A 15 29.53 22.96 -4.96
C GLY A 15 28.69 22.99 -3.68
N VAL A 16 28.34 24.18 -3.18
CA VAL A 16 27.48 24.33 -2.01
C VAL A 16 26.06 23.83 -2.29
N LEU A 17 25.48 24.17 -3.43
CA LEU A 17 24.15 23.70 -3.81
C LEU A 17 24.10 22.18 -4.00
N SER A 18 25.13 21.60 -4.62
CA SER A 18 25.27 20.14 -4.76
C SER A 18 25.37 19.47 -3.38
N GLY A 19 26.22 19.99 -2.48
CA GLY A 19 26.34 19.46 -1.12
C GLY A 19 25.02 19.55 -0.33
N LEU A 20 24.30 20.69 -0.46
CA LEU A 20 23.00 20.88 0.18
C LEU A 20 21.96 19.91 -0.39
N ALA A 21 21.93 19.72 -1.72
CA ALA A 21 21.01 18.77 -2.36
C ALA A 21 21.25 17.34 -1.86
N VAL A 22 22.52 16.91 -1.77
CA VAL A 22 22.85 15.58 -1.20
C VAL A 22 22.44 15.48 0.26
N ALA A 23 22.72 16.49 1.09
CA ALA A 23 22.39 16.48 2.50
C ALA A 23 20.86 16.39 2.72
N VAL A 24 20.07 17.24 2.04
CA VAL A 24 18.60 17.20 2.07
C VAL A 24 18.09 15.86 1.52
N GLY A 25 18.70 15.38 0.43
CA GLY A 25 18.37 14.08 -0.16
C GLY A 25 18.57 12.93 0.81
N CYS A 26 19.67 12.92 1.56
CA CYS A 26 19.91 11.90 2.60
C CYS A 26 18.87 11.95 3.72
N VAL A 27 18.50 13.15 4.17
CA VAL A 27 17.46 13.30 5.21
C VAL A 27 16.12 12.79 4.72
N LEU A 28 15.70 13.13 3.51
CA LEU A 28 14.44 12.66 2.92
C LEU A 28 14.46 11.16 2.65
N PHE A 29 15.55 10.62 2.11
CA PHE A 29 15.69 9.21 1.80
C PHE A 29 15.65 8.35 3.07
N LEU A 30 16.55 8.62 4.02
CA LEU A 30 16.64 7.86 5.26
C LEU A 30 15.41 8.09 6.15
N GLY A 31 14.96 9.32 6.29
CA GLY A 31 13.75 9.65 7.05
C GLY A 31 12.50 9.00 6.49
N GLY A 32 12.31 9.03 5.17
CA GLY A 32 11.21 8.37 4.49
C GLY A 32 11.28 6.85 4.65
N PHE A 33 12.47 6.26 4.52
CA PHE A 33 12.66 4.83 4.71
C PHE A 33 12.34 4.38 6.14
N VAL A 34 12.87 5.09 7.14
CA VAL A 34 12.59 4.80 8.56
C VAL A 34 11.11 4.97 8.85
N TRP A 35 10.48 6.05 8.38
CA TRP A 35 9.05 6.29 8.53
C TRP A 35 8.22 5.14 7.93
N GLY A 36 8.52 4.73 6.68
CA GLY A 36 7.88 3.60 6.05
C GLY A 36 8.06 2.29 6.83
N ALA A 37 9.27 1.99 7.30
CA ALA A 37 9.57 0.77 8.05
C ALA A 37 8.86 0.70 9.42
N LEU A 38 8.61 1.85 10.05
CA LEU A 38 7.85 1.92 11.31
C LEU A 38 6.36 1.67 11.10
N LEU A 39 5.78 2.21 10.02
CA LEU A 39 4.34 2.13 9.76
C LEU A 39 3.94 0.89 8.96
N TYR A 40 4.80 0.38 8.09
CA TYR A 40 4.47 -0.72 7.17
C TYR A 40 5.28 -1.97 7.47
N GLN A 41 4.66 -3.09 7.16
CA GLN A 41 5.29 -4.40 7.22
C GLN A 41 5.04 -5.15 5.91
N PRO A 42 6.09 -5.75 5.32
CA PRO A 42 5.92 -6.60 4.14
C PRO A 42 5.40 -7.98 4.55
N TYR A 43 4.47 -8.52 3.75
CA TYR A 43 4.03 -9.91 3.83
C TYR A 43 4.14 -10.57 2.45
N THR A 44 4.32 -11.89 2.45
CA THR A 44 4.17 -12.70 1.24
C THR A 44 2.88 -13.48 1.34
N VAL A 45 2.06 -13.42 0.31
CA VAL A 45 0.75 -14.10 0.27
C VAL A 45 0.95 -15.55 -0.15
N PRO A 46 0.61 -16.55 0.70
CA PRO A 46 0.91 -17.94 0.40
C PRO A 46 -0.19 -18.66 -0.39
N THR A 47 -1.42 -18.15 -0.41
CA THR A 47 -2.61 -18.83 -0.95
C THR A 47 -3.38 -17.95 -1.93
N ASP A 48 -4.24 -18.58 -2.72
CA ASP A 48 -5.10 -17.94 -3.71
C ASP A 48 -6.43 -17.39 -3.15
N SER A 49 -6.66 -17.54 -1.84
CA SER A 49 -7.95 -17.19 -1.20
C SER A 49 -8.37 -15.71 -1.37
N MET A 50 -7.43 -14.84 -1.73
CA MET A 50 -7.66 -13.41 -2.01
C MET A 50 -7.57 -13.04 -3.49
N SER A 51 -7.47 -14.04 -4.37
CA SER A 51 -7.50 -13.81 -5.83
C SER A 51 -8.88 -13.29 -6.27
N PRO A 52 -8.92 -12.37 -7.24
CA PRO A 52 -7.82 -11.82 -8.04
C PRO A 52 -7.13 -10.61 -7.39
N THR A 53 -7.61 -10.10 -6.28
CA THR A 53 -7.11 -8.85 -5.67
C THR A 53 -5.64 -8.98 -5.26
N VAL A 54 -5.29 -10.11 -4.68
CA VAL A 54 -3.91 -10.47 -4.30
C VAL A 54 -3.69 -11.93 -4.63
N ALA A 55 -2.62 -12.23 -5.37
CA ALA A 55 -2.30 -13.57 -5.86
C ALA A 55 -1.25 -14.28 -4.98
N PRO A 56 -1.18 -15.63 -5.05
CA PRO A 56 -0.09 -16.36 -4.39
C PRO A 56 1.28 -15.89 -4.87
N GLY A 57 2.19 -15.68 -3.93
CA GLY A 57 3.55 -15.17 -4.20
C GLY A 57 3.67 -13.64 -4.20
N ASP A 58 2.56 -12.92 -4.21
CA ASP A 58 2.59 -11.46 -4.10
C ASP A 58 3.24 -11.01 -2.79
N ARG A 59 4.09 -9.98 -2.90
CA ARG A 59 4.61 -9.25 -1.74
C ARG A 59 3.80 -7.99 -1.55
N VAL A 60 3.11 -7.91 -0.43
CA VAL A 60 2.23 -6.80 -0.09
C VAL A 60 2.82 -5.93 1.01
N LEU A 61 2.51 -4.65 0.97
CA LEU A 61 2.79 -3.72 2.05
C LEU A 61 1.52 -3.50 2.86
N ALA A 62 1.59 -3.86 4.14
CA ALA A 62 0.49 -3.70 5.06
C ALA A 62 0.85 -2.66 6.14
N GLN A 63 -0.03 -1.68 6.32
CA GLN A 63 0.06 -0.69 7.39
C GLN A 63 -0.27 -1.35 8.71
N ARG A 64 0.58 -1.16 9.72
CA ARG A 64 0.25 -1.54 11.11
C ARG A 64 -0.88 -0.66 11.58
N ILE A 65 -1.99 -1.29 12.03
CA ILE A 65 -3.17 -0.60 12.52
C ILE A 65 -3.67 -1.28 13.80
N ASP A 66 -4.45 -0.55 14.58
CA ASP A 66 -5.26 -1.09 15.65
C ASP A 66 -6.61 -1.62 15.11
N GLY A 67 -7.16 -2.63 15.74
CA GLY A 67 -8.46 -3.21 15.35
C GLY A 67 -9.63 -2.22 15.34
N SER A 68 -9.55 -1.14 16.08
CA SER A 68 -10.55 -0.06 16.10
C SER A 68 -10.56 0.79 14.82
N GLU A 69 -9.47 0.78 14.07
CA GLU A 69 -9.32 1.49 12.79
C GLU A 69 -9.90 0.72 11.60
N VAL A 70 -10.20 -0.56 11.79
CA VAL A 70 -10.71 -1.45 10.73
C VAL A 70 -12.10 -1.01 10.28
N ARG A 71 -12.30 -0.97 8.96
CA ARG A 71 -13.58 -0.67 8.32
C ARG A 71 -13.93 -1.73 7.29
N ARG A 72 -15.20 -1.76 6.88
CA ARG A 72 -15.66 -2.63 5.77
C ARG A 72 -14.87 -2.33 4.51
N GLY A 73 -14.57 -3.38 3.76
CA GLY A 73 -13.78 -3.31 2.54
C GLY A 73 -12.26 -3.39 2.75
N ASP A 74 -11.77 -3.24 3.98
CA ASP A 74 -10.36 -3.42 4.28
C ASP A 74 -9.92 -4.86 4.05
N ILE A 75 -8.72 -5.04 3.50
CA ILE A 75 -8.03 -6.33 3.49
C ILE A 75 -7.07 -6.32 4.67
N VAL A 76 -7.27 -7.23 5.60
CA VAL A 76 -6.53 -7.23 6.87
C VAL A 76 -5.68 -8.48 7.04
N VAL A 77 -4.56 -8.30 7.73
CA VAL A 77 -3.75 -9.40 8.30
C VAL A 77 -4.22 -9.58 9.73
N PHE A 78 -4.61 -10.79 10.08
CA PHE A 78 -5.07 -11.14 11.42
C PHE A 78 -4.60 -12.53 11.83
N THR A 79 -4.61 -12.80 13.11
CA THR A 79 -4.32 -14.14 13.67
C THR A 79 -5.41 -14.51 14.64
N ASP A 80 -6.02 -15.68 14.44
CA ASP A 80 -7.06 -16.20 15.31
C ASP A 80 -6.78 -17.67 15.69
N ARG A 81 -6.87 -17.98 16.99
CA ARG A 81 -6.56 -19.31 17.51
C ARG A 81 -7.52 -20.40 17.03
N VAL A 82 -8.76 -20.02 16.79
CA VAL A 82 -9.79 -20.95 16.29
C VAL A 82 -9.51 -21.33 14.84
N TRP A 83 -8.95 -20.38 14.07
CA TRP A 83 -8.65 -20.57 12.64
C TRP A 83 -7.24 -21.11 12.36
N GLY A 84 -6.44 -21.44 13.38
CA GLY A 84 -5.15 -22.11 13.22
C GLY A 84 -3.92 -21.35 13.69
N ASP A 85 -4.07 -20.25 14.42
CA ASP A 85 -3.01 -19.47 15.09
C ASP A 85 -1.85 -19.04 14.15
N ALA A 86 -2.17 -18.85 12.88
CA ALA A 86 -1.24 -18.37 11.86
C ALA A 86 -1.75 -17.08 11.23
N PRO A 87 -0.86 -16.17 10.77
CA PRO A 87 -1.29 -14.96 10.07
C PRO A 87 -2.06 -15.30 8.79
N MET A 88 -3.24 -14.74 8.66
CA MET A 88 -4.13 -14.89 7.51
C MET A 88 -4.50 -13.53 6.92
N VAL A 89 -4.85 -13.54 5.63
CA VAL A 89 -5.30 -12.36 4.91
C VAL A 89 -6.72 -12.58 4.42
N LYS A 90 -7.65 -11.70 4.81
CA LYS A 90 -9.05 -11.72 4.37
C LYS A 90 -9.59 -10.29 4.25
N ARG A 91 -10.73 -10.17 3.55
CA ARG A 91 -11.47 -8.91 3.44
C ARG A 91 -12.53 -8.82 4.51
N VAL A 92 -12.60 -7.65 5.14
CA VAL A 92 -13.65 -7.30 6.10
C VAL A 92 -14.94 -6.98 5.33
N VAL A 93 -15.96 -7.78 5.51
CA VAL A 93 -17.29 -7.53 4.91
C VAL A 93 -18.31 -7.08 5.93
N GLY A 94 -18.06 -7.34 7.22
CA GLY A 94 -18.91 -6.88 8.32
C GLY A 94 -18.10 -6.48 9.54
N THR A 95 -18.60 -5.49 10.26
CA THR A 95 -18.08 -4.98 11.54
C THR A 95 -19.15 -5.09 12.63
N GLY A 96 -18.78 -4.88 13.86
CA GLY A 96 -19.74 -4.96 15.00
C GLY A 96 -21.04 -4.17 14.75
N GLY A 97 -22.17 -4.80 15.04
CA GLY A 97 -23.52 -4.27 14.79
C GLY A 97 -24.10 -4.58 13.41
N ASP A 98 -23.32 -5.17 12.47
CA ASP A 98 -23.82 -5.53 11.15
C ASP A 98 -24.57 -6.87 11.15
N GLU A 99 -25.58 -6.95 10.30
CA GLU A 99 -26.15 -8.20 9.81
C GLU A 99 -25.65 -8.47 8.40
N ILE A 100 -24.93 -9.58 8.21
CA ILE A 100 -24.39 -10.01 6.93
C ILE A 100 -25.19 -11.22 6.46
N ALA A 101 -25.74 -11.12 5.25
CA ALA A 101 -26.46 -12.26 4.67
C ALA A 101 -26.05 -12.51 3.22
N CYS A 102 -26.04 -13.74 2.84
CA CYS A 102 -25.93 -14.17 1.45
C CYS A 102 -27.01 -15.23 1.16
N CYS A 103 -27.64 -15.15 0.04
CA CYS A 103 -27.49 -14.12 -0.97
C CYS A 103 -28.87 -13.51 -1.18
N GLY A 104 -28.92 -12.21 -1.53
CA GLY A 104 -30.14 -11.58 -2.01
C GLY A 104 -30.68 -12.24 -3.26
N THR A 105 -31.83 -11.82 -3.73
CA THR A 105 -32.48 -12.37 -4.94
C THR A 105 -31.63 -12.21 -6.21
N ASP A 106 -30.70 -11.26 -6.19
CA ASP A 106 -29.74 -10.95 -7.25
C ASP A 106 -28.38 -11.67 -7.08
N GLY A 107 -28.26 -12.58 -6.10
CA GLY A 107 -27.02 -13.31 -5.82
C GLY A 107 -25.95 -12.50 -5.05
N ARG A 108 -26.24 -11.25 -4.66
CA ARG A 108 -25.28 -10.38 -3.98
C ARG A 108 -25.25 -10.60 -2.47
N LEU A 109 -24.10 -10.26 -1.88
CA LEU A 109 -23.99 -10.11 -0.43
C LEU A 109 -24.84 -8.92 0.02
N THR A 110 -25.50 -9.06 1.18
CA THR A 110 -26.20 -7.94 1.81
C THR A 110 -25.58 -7.61 3.16
N VAL A 111 -25.51 -6.31 3.44
CA VAL A 111 -25.10 -5.75 4.73
C VAL A 111 -26.24 -4.88 5.23
N ASN A 112 -26.83 -5.25 6.38
CA ASN A 112 -28.00 -4.57 6.96
C ASN A 112 -29.15 -4.45 5.94
N GLY A 113 -29.41 -5.53 5.19
CA GLY A 113 -30.45 -5.61 4.17
C GLY A 113 -30.15 -4.86 2.86
N ARG A 114 -28.98 -4.21 2.73
CA ARG A 114 -28.56 -3.50 1.50
C ARG A 114 -27.61 -4.37 0.69
N ALA A 115 -27.93 -4.58 -0.59
CA ALA A 115 -27.05 -5.31 -1.49
C ALA A 115 -25.73 -4.55 -1.72
N VAL A 116 -24.61 -5.28 -1.68
CA VAL A 116 -23.27 -4.74 -1.86
C VAL A 116 -22.72 -5.20 -3.20
N GLU A 117 -22.24 -4.25 -4.01
CA GLU A 117 -21.49 -4.55 -5.22
C GLU A 117 -20.04 -4.89 -4.88
N GLU A 118 -19.57 -6.01 -5.41
CA GLU A 118 -18.23 -6.54 -5.12
C GLU A 118 -17.44 -6.73 -6.41
N PRO A 119 -17.01 -5.62 -7.06
CA PRO A 119 -16.36 -5.65 -8.38
C PRO A 119 -14.99 -6.33 -8.38
N TYR A 120 -14.46 -6.63 -7.21
CA TYR A 120 -13.21 -7.37 -7.02
C TYR A 120 -13.38 -8.89 -7.11
N LEU A 121 -14.60 -9.40 -7.13
CA LEU A 121 -14.85 -10.83 -7.31
C LEU A 121 -14.69 -11.24 -8.77
N ARG A 122 -14.33 -12.51 -8.99
CA ARG A 122 -14.30 -13.10 -10.34
C ARG A 122 -15.63 -13.74 -10.71
N GLY A 123 -16.06 -13.48 -11.96
CA GLY A 123 -17.22 -14.13 -12.59
C GLY A 123 -18.56 -13.58 -12.10
N ASP A 124 -19.64 -14.06 -12.76
CA ASP A 124 -21.01 -13.61 -12.57
C ASP A 124 -21.81 -14.49 -11.59
N GLY A 125 -21.12 -15.27 -10.78
CA GLY A 125 -21.76 -16.15 -9.81
C GLY A 125 -22.21 -15.43 -8.54
N PRO A 126 -22.98 -16.13 -7.67
CA PRO A 126 -23.41 -15.56 -6.40
C PRO A 126 -22.19 -15.23 -5.51
N ALA A 127 -22.36 -14.23 -4.65
CA ALA A 127 -21.34 -13.74 -3.73
C ALA A 127 -20.88 -14.82 -2.71
N SER A 128 -21.61 -15.92 -2.58
CA SER A 128 -21.19 -17.09 -1.82
C SER A 128 -21.84 -18.35 -2.40
N PRO A 129 -21.13 -19.49 -2.41
CA PRO A 129 -21.70 -20.78 -2.81
C PRO A 129 -22.72 -21.34 -1.80
N ILE A 130 -22.75 -20.83 -0.58
CA ILE A 130 -23.67 -21.20 0.50
C ILE A 130 -24.44 -19.99 1.00
N GLY A 131 -25.72 -20.19 1.32
CA GLY A 131 -26.53 -19.18 2.01
C GLY A 131 -26.17 -19.10 3.50
N PHE A 132 -26.16 -17.89 4.06
CA PHE A 132 -25.95 -17.66 5.49
C PHE A 132 -26.54 -16.32 5.93
N THR A 133 -26.82 -16.19 7.23
CA THR A 133 -27.14 -14.92 7.88
C THR A 133 -26.44 -14.90 9.23
N VAL A 134 -25.67 -13.83 9.47
CA VAL A 134 -24.88 -13.65 10.70
C VAL A 134 -25.00 -12.22 11.19
N SER A 135 -25.35 -12.05 12.46
CA SER A 135 -25.20 -10.78 13.16
C SER A 135 -23.79 -10.73 13.76
N VAL A 136 -23.05 -9.70 13.42
CA VAL A 136 -21.67 -9.49 13.90
C VAL A 136 -21.71 -8.80 15.26
N PRO A 137 -21.23 -9.43 16.35
CA PRO A 137 -21.21 -8.81 17.67
C PRO A 137 -20.27 -7.59 17.71
N ASP A 138 -20.48 -6.68 18.66
CA ASP A 138 -19.60 -5.55 18.89
C ASP A 138 -18.15 -6.00 19.12
N GLY A 139 -17.20 -5.26 18.54
CA GLY A 139 -15.77 -5.59 18.61
C GLY A 139 -15.36 -6.82 17.79
N LYS A 140 -16.24 -7.36 16.95
CA LYS A 140 -15.96 -8.48 16.05
C LYS A 140 -16.01 -8.06 14.59
N LEU A 141 -15.43 -8.91 13.75
CA LEU A 141 -15.38 -8.76 12.29
C LEU A 141 -15.91 -10.02 11.62
N PHE A 142 -16.52 -9.87 10.45
CA PHE A 142 -16.86 -10.97 9.57
C PHE A 142 -16.00 -10.86 8.31
N LEU A 143 -15.23 -11.89 8.01
CA LEU A 143 -14.12 -11.88 7.09
C LEU A 143 -14.36 -12.86 5.94
N LEU A 144 -14.24 -12.41 4.68
CA LEU A 144 -14.35 -13.29 3.51
C LEU A 144 -13.08 -13.22 2.65
N GLY A 145 -12.77 -14.32 1.98
CA GLY A 145 -11.81 -14.30 0.89
C GLY A 145 -12.44 -13.76 -0.39
N ASP A 146 -11.63 -13.14 -1.24
CA ASP A 146 -12.10 -12.65 -2.54
C ASP A 146 -12.30 -13.81 -3.53
N GLU A 147 -11.54 -14.92 -3.40
CA GLU A 147 -11.83 -16.17 -4.08
C GLU A 147 -12.95 -16.94 -3.34
N ARG A 148 -14.20 -16.53 -3.54
CA ARG A 148 -15.37 -17.01 -2.81
C ARG A 148 -15.57 -18.52 -2.83
N ARG A 149 -15.07 -19.21 -3.84
CA ARG A 149 -15.23 -20.67 -4.02
C ARG A 149 -14.12 -21.46 -3.35
N ASN A 150 -12.95 -20.84 -3.15
CA ASN A 150 -11.77 -21.50 -2.62
C ASN A 150 -11.13 -20.69 -1.48
N SER A 151 -11.92 -20.37 -0.46
CA SER A 151 -11.44 -19.63 0.71
C SER A 151 -11.98 -20.28 1.99
N VAL A 152 -11.07 -20.66 2.87
CA VAL A 152 -11.39 -20.91 4.28
C VAL A 152 -11.50 -19.54 4.95
N ASP A 153 -12.71 -19.16 5.37
CA ASP A 153 -13.04 -17.85 5.93
C ASP A 153 -14.22 -17.97 6.91
N SER A 154 -14.82 -16.86 7.30
CA SER A 154 -15.93 -16.80 8.26
C SER A 154 -17.04 -17.83 7.98
N ARG A 155 -17.29 -18.14 6.71
CA ARG A 155 -18.30 -19.13 6.30
C ARG A 155 -17.97 -20.55 6.74
N SER A 156 -16.69 -20.88 6.79
CA SER A 156 -16.22 -22.21 7.21
C SER A 156 -16.41 -22.44 8.70
N HIS A 157 -16.56 -21.36 9.48
CA HIS A 157 -16.63 -21.36 10.94
C HIS A 157 -18.03 -21.00 11.50
N LEU A 158 -19.07 -21.01 10.64
CA LEU A 158 -20.44 -20.61 11.03
C LEU A 158 -21.05 -21.49 12.13
N GLN A 159 -20.63 -22.73 12.24
CA GLN A 159 -21.13 -23.69 13.26
C GLN A 159 -20.37 -23.59 14.59
N GLU A 160 -19.30 -22.83 14.65
CA GLU A 160 -18.53 -22.62 15.88
C GLU A 160 -19.18 -21.56 16.78
N ALA A 161 -18.78 -21.53 18.05
CA ALA A 161 -19.36 -20.63 19.05
C ALA A 161 -19.30 -19.13 18.67
N GLY A 162 -18.27 -18.73 17.94
CA GLY A 162 -18.11 -17.36 17.39
C GLY A 162 -18.91 -17.09 16.12
N ARG A 163 -19.61 -18.09 15.55
CA ARG A 163 -20.34 -18.02 14.28
C ARG A 163 -19.52 -17.38 13.16
N GLY A 164 -18.24 -17.77 13.07
CA GLY A 164 -17.31 -17.26 12.07
C GLY A 164 -16.81 -15.84 12.32
N THR A 165 -17.16 -15.18 13.40
CA THR A 165 -16.67 -13.84 13.71
C THR A 165 -15.32 -13.89 14.43
N VAL A 166 -14.45 -12.92 14.10
CA VAL A 166 -13.09 -12.79 14.62
C VAL A 166 -12.99 -11.52 15.47
N PRO A 167 -12.29 -11.51 16.62
CA PRO A 167 -12.06 -10.26 17.35
C PRO A 167 -11.36 -9.20 16.50
N ALA A 168 -11.86 -7.96 16.52
CA ALA A 168 -11.19 -6.87 15.82
C ALA A 168 -9.75 -6.66 16.32
N GLY A 169 -9.49 -6.85 17.61
CA GLY A 169 -8.17 -6.78 18.21
C GLY A 169 -7.17 -7.86 17.76
N SER A 170 -7.61 -8.88 17.00
CA SER A 170 -6.70 -9.85 16.38
C SER A 170 -6.10 -9.38 15.04
N VAL A 171 -6.55 -8.24 14.54
CA VAL A 171 -5.97 -7.59 13.35
C VAL A 171 -4.67 -6.91 13.74
N SER A 172 -3.64 -7.15 12.96
CA SER A 172 -2.30 -6.57 13.15
C SER A 172 -1.92 -5.55 12.08
N ALA A 173 -2.52 -5.67 10.88
CA ALA A 173 -2.20 -4.78 9.78
C ALA A 173 -3.32 -4.77 8.72
N ARG A 174 -3.31 -3.74 7.88
CA ARG A 174 -4.19 -3.55 6.72
C ARG A 174 -3.36 -3.41 5.45
N LEU A 175 -3.72 -4.15 4.42
CA LEU A 175 -3.04 -4.08 3.12
C LEU A 175 -3.36 -2.77 2.39
N ASP A 176 -2.31 -2.08 1.94
CA ASP A 176 -2.44 -0.83 1.17
C ASP A 176 -1.89 -0.95 -0.26
N ALA A 177 -0.95 -1.86 -0.52
CA ALA A 177 -0.36 -2.02 -1.85
C ALA A 177 0.18 -3.43 -2.09
N VAL A 178 0.20 -3.82 -3.37
CA VAL A 178 1.00 -4.94 -3.87
C VAL A 178 2.32 -4.38 -4.37
N ALA A 179 3.41 -4.71 -3.66
CA ALA A 179 4.74 -4.18 -3.93
C ALA A 179 5.45 -4.97 -5.03
N TRP A 180 5.25 -6.29 -5.08
CA TRP A 180 5.87 -7.16 -6.08
C TRP A 180 5.02 -8.40 -6.36
N PRO A 181 4.77 -8.76 -7.65
CA PRO A 181 4.98 -7.90 -8.84
C PRO A 181 4.29 -6.56 -8.68
N PRO A 182 4.71 -5.48 -9.39
CA PRO A 182 4.08 -4.17 -9.23
C PRO A 182 2.59 -4.21 -9.54
N GLY A 183 1.75 -4.30 -8.51
CA GLY A 183 0.28 -4.37 -8.60
C GLY A 183 -0.41 -3.06 -8.23
N GLY A 184 0.36 -2.10 -7.69
CA GLY A 184 -0.17 -0.79 -7.31
C GLY A 184 -0.84 -0.73 -5.94
N PHE A 185 -1.62 0.34 -5.74
CA PHE A 185 -2.33 0.57 -4.50
C PHE A 185 -3.66 -0.17 -4.49
N LEU A 186 -4.01 -0.76 -3.34
CA LEU A 186 -5.28 -1.44 -3.14
C LEU A 186 -6.37 -0.41 -2.84
N GLU A 187 -7.39 -0.36 -3.70
CA GLU A 187 -8.52 0.55 -3.54
C GLU A 187 -9.56 0.00 -2.55
N ARG A 188 -10.23 0.90 -1.86
CA ARG A 188 -11.38 0.58 -1.00
C ARG A 188 -12.63 0.50 -1.87
N PRO A 189 -13.42 -0.60 -1.81
CA PRO A 189 -14.62 -0.75 -2.63
C PRO A 189 -15.65 0.35 -2.32
N ARG A 190 -16.09 1.07 -3.34
CA ARG A 190 -17.03 2.20 -3.20
C ARG A 190 -18.38 1.80 -2.63
N SER A 191 -18.79 0.57 -2.85
CA SER A 191 -20.04 0.00 -2.34
C SER A 191 -20.10 0.00 -0.80
N PHE A 192 -18.98 -0.25 -0.14
CA PHE A 192 -18.91 -0.16 1.32
C PHE A 192 -18.90 1.29 1.83
N ALA A 193 -18.40 2.24 1.01
CA ALA A 193 -18.40 3.66 1.38
C ALA A 193 -19.82 4.25 1.50
N ALA A 194 -20.79 3.67 0.79
CA ALA A 194 -22.20 4.08 0.86
C ALA A 194 -22.93 3.57 2.12
N LEU A 195 -22.30 2.69 2.90
CA LEU A 195 -22.85 2.17 4.15
C LEU A 195 -22.50 3.09 5.34
N PRO A 196 -23.31 3.12 6.41
CA PRO A 196 -22.96 3.85 7.64
C PRO A 196 -21.59 3.43 8.17
N GLY A 197 -20.76 4.40 8.60
CA GLY A 197 -19.39 4.15 9.06
C GLY A 197 -18.32 4.19 7.97
N GLY A 198 -18.72 4.26 6.69
CA GLY A 198 -17.79 4.45 5.56
C GLY A 198 -16.74 3.37 5.38
N VAL A 199 -15.66 3.74 4.72
CA VAL A 199 -14.45 2.95 4.52
C VAL A 199 -13.24 3.63 5.16
N SER A 200 -12.17 2.90 5.37
CA SER A 200 -10.92 3.46 5.87
C SER A 200 -10.27 4.40 4.86
N GLU A 201 -9.56 5.41 5.35
CA GLU A 201 -8.66 6.20 4.51
C GLU A 201 -7.41 5.40 4.16
N PRO A 202 -6.84 5.61 2.96
CA PRO A 202 -5.55 5.01 2.60
C PRO A 202 -4.46 5.47 3.57
N GLY A 203 -3.57 4.56 3.94
CA GLY A 203 -2.42 4.90 4.77
C GLY A 203 -1.42 5.82 4.03
N PRO A 204 -0.43 6.39 4.75
CA PRO A 204 0.52 7.38 4.21
C PRO A 204 1.60 6.75 3.31
N ILE A 205 1.26 5.70 2.55
CA ILE A 205 2.19 5.02 1.65
C ILE A 205 2.74 5.94 0.55
N ARG A 206 1.88 6.81 -0.02
CA ARG A 206 2.27 7.73 -1.08
C ARG A 206 3.29 8.79 -0.62
N PRO A 207 3.09 9.53 0.50
CA PRO A 207 4.04 10.54 0.94
C PRO A 207 5.39 9.93 1.36
N PHE A 208 5.44 8.76 2.00
CA PHE A 208 6.74 8.18 2.32
C PHE A 208 7.49 7.70 1.06
N LEU A 209 6.81 7.09 0.09
CA LEU A 209 7.41 6.73 -1.20
C LEU A 209 7.92 7.97 -1.94
N ALA A 210 7.14 9.06 -1.95
CA ALA A 210 7.56 10.32 -2.55
C ALA A 210 8.80 10.89 -1.86
N SER A 211 8.88 10.82 -0.52
CA SER A 211 10.06 11.25 0.24
C SER A 211 11.30 10.43 -0.13
N VAL A 212 11.19 9.10 -0.18
CA VAL A 212 12.31 8.21 -0.56
C VAL A 212 12.77 8.48 -2.00
N LEU A 213 11.83 8.58 -2.95
CA LEU A 213 12.16 8.82 -4.36
C LEU A 213 12.79 10.20 -4.57
N LEU A 214 12.22 11.25 -3.99
CA LEU A 214 12.77 12.61 -4.06
C LEU A 214 14.16 12.65 -3.43
N GLY A 215 14.34 12.01 -2.29
CA GLY A 215 15.64 11.88 -1.62
C GLY A 215 16.67 11.22 -2.52
N ALA A 216 16.32 10.10 -3.17
CA ALA A 216 17.21 9.42 -4.12
C ALA A 216 17.59 10.31 -5.32
N VAL A 217 16.62 11.02 -5.89
CA VAL A 217 16.87 11.96 -7.01
C VAL A 217 17.81 13.08 -6.61
N LEU A 218 17.62 13.66 -5.40
CA LEU A 218 18.49 14.73 -4.89
C LEU A 218 19.92 14.23 -4.63
N ILE A 219 20.08 13.03 -4.08
CA ILE A 219 21.40 12.41 -3.85
C ILE A 219 22.11 12.19 -5.17
N LEU A 220 21.45 11.52 -6.11
CA LEU A 220 22.06 11.18 -7.41
C LEU A 220 22.34 12.42 -8.25
N GLY A 221 21.40 13.36 -8.31
CA GLY A 221 21.54 14.63 -9.03
C GLY A 221 22.65 15.51 -8.43
N GLY A 222 22.68 15.63 -7.12
CA GLY A 222 23.73 16.36 -6.41
C GLY A 222 25.10 15.73 -6.61
N ALA A 223 25.25 14.42 -6.48
CA ALA A 223 26.50 13.73 -6.70
C ALA A 223 27.01 13.82 -8.15
N ALA A 224 26.09 13.77 -9.13
CA ALA A 224 26.44 13.86 -10.55
C ALA A 224 26.85 15.28 -11.01
N TRP A 225 26.44 16.32 -10.28
CA TRP A 225 26.67 17.71 -10.66
C TRP A 225 28.16 18.05 -10.85
N GLY A 226 29.02 17.64 -9.91
CA GLY A 226 30.46 17.91 -9.93
C GLY A 226 31.17 17.33 -11.18
N PRO A 227 31.07 16.03 -11.45
CA PRO A 227 31.63 15.39 -12.64
C PRO A 227 31.10 15.98 -13.93
N LEU A 228 29.78 16.23 -14.04
CA LEU A 228 29.15 16.78 -15.25
C LEU A 228 29.60 18.21 -15.50
N ALA A 229 29.69 19.08 -14.51
CA ALA A 229 30.20 20.43 -14.62
C ALA A 229 31.69 20.42 -15.05
N GLY A 230 32.50 19.50 -14.52
CA GLY A 230 33.88 19.29 -14.89
C GLY A 230 34.05 18.87 -16.36
N LEU A 231 33.25 17.93 -16.83
CA LEU A 231 33.26 17.50 -18.25
C LEU A 231 32.82 18.60 -19.19
N ALA A 232 31.80 19.38 -18.86
CA ALA A 232 31.33 20.51 -19.66
C ALA A 232 32.40 21.62 -19.75
N ALA A 233 33.13 21.87 -18.67
CA ALA A 233 34.23 22.84 -18.66
C ALA A 233 35.40 22.38 -19.55
N ARG A 234 35.76 21.09 -19.53
CA ARG A 234 36.82 20.52 -20.39
C ARG A 234 36.46 20.62 -21.88
N ARG A 235 35.20 20.27 -22.26
CA ARG A 235 34.72 20.38 -23.65
C ARG A 235 34.78 21.83 -24.19
N ARG A 236 34.46 22.82 -23.33
CA ARG A 236 34.57 24.24 -23.69
C ARG A 236 36.01 24.71 -23.87
N ALA A 237 36.95 24.16 -23.10
CA ALA A 237 38.36 24.48 -23.24
C ALA A 237 38.97 23.92 -24.53
N THR A 238 38.68 22.67 -24.89
CA THR A 238 39.16 22.04 -26.13
C THR A 238 38.57 22.70 -27.37
N GLY A 239 37.27 23.09 -27.37
CA GLY A 239 36.67 23.81 -28.49
C GLY A 239 37.26 25.23 -28.76
N ARG A 240 37.77 25.90 -27.72
CA ARG A 240 38.46 27.18 -27.85
C ARG A 240 39.87 27.06 -28.43
N SER A 241 40.60 25.98 -28.10
CA SER A 241 41.95 25.77 -28.66
C SER A 241 41.95 25.41 -30.15
N GLY A 242 40.90 24.70 -30.64
CA GLY A 242 40.74 24.39 -32.06
C GLY A 242 40.43 25.60 -32.89
N ALA A 243 39.62 26.54 -32.40
CA ALA A 243 39.26 27.76 -33.13
C ALA A 243 40.42 28.82 -33.21
N ALA A 244 41.45 28.66 -32.38
CA ALA A 244 42.61 29.54 -32.38
C ALA A 244 43.78 29.01 -33.27
N ALA A 245 43.67 27.77 -33.76
CA ALA A 245 44.67 27.16 -34.63
C ALA A 245 44.35 27.33 -36.15
N ASP A 246 43.11 27.72 -36.49
CA ASP A 246 42.64 27.92 -37.88
C ASP A 246 42.52 29.42 -38.27
N ALA A 247 43.06 30.34 -37.47
CA ALA A 247 43.14 31.78 -37.74
C ALA A 247 44.58 32.25 -37.81
#